data_c87313235169262bde33e23402fb74fd
#
_entry.id   c87313235169262bde33e23402fb74fd
#
_cell.length_a   1.000
_cell.length_b   1.000
_cell.length_c   1.000
_cell.angle_alpha   90.00
_cell.angle_beta   90.00
_cell.angle_gamma   90.00
#
_symmetry.space_group_name_H-M   'P 1'
#
loop_
_entity.id
_entity.type
_entity.pdbx_description
1 polymer ?
#
loop_
_entity_poly.entity_id
_entity_poly.type
_entity_poly.pdbx_seq_one_letter_code
_entity_poly.pdbx_strand_id
1 'polypeptide(L)'
;MNTFKKIACSFMALAVVVGCTACASKTFDHKKAVKFCEDEGYEMYDDAEDYADAFNEIIIGDRPGDRAYIHAVKDGAQDVYDSVFNRFEAYPECDVNEATSFIFFDDDVFVQGYVLTFDEVKYAEKIFKDYARRFKEDGEDGEEKGYSYFIREIRYSDNMKLYCGIYQKNNSILFIQCNYKKASMVDGICEHFGVISPSEA
;
A
#
# COMPACT_ATOMS: atom_id res chain seq x y z
N MET A 1 7.36 -40.81 -64.77
CA MET A 1 6.56 -39.60 -64.60
C MET A 1 6.19 -39.53 -63.16
N ASN A 2 6.96 -38.75 -62.39
CA ASN A 2 6.97 -38.83 -60.96
C ASN A 2 6.12 -37.72 -60.36
N THR A 3 5.07 -38.15 -59.71
CA THR A 3 4.20 -37.27 -58.93
C THR A 3 4.85 -37.02 -57.58
N PHE A 4 5.53 -35.90 -57.43
CA PHE A 4 6.04 -35.47 -56.12
C PHE A 4 4.86 -35.06 -55.27
N LYS A 5 4.55 -35.91 -54.29
CA LYS A 5 3.69 -35.59 -53.19
C LYS A 5 4.38 -34.52 -52.34
N LYS A 6 3.94 -33.30 -52.44
CA LYS A 6 4.30 -32.26 -51.50
C LYS A 6 3.67 -32.62 -50.15
N ILE A 7 4.47 -33.19 -49.30
CA ILE A 7 4.13 -33.30 -47.87
C ILE A 7 4.30 -31.86 -47.34
N ALA A 8 3.16 -31.17 -47.24
CA ALA A 8 3.11 -29.98 -46.47
C ALA A 8 3.24 -30.36 -44.99
N CYS A 9 4.47 -30.32 -44.48
CA CYS A 9 4.66 -30.29 -43.02
C CYS A 9 4.02 -29.01 -42.49
N SER A 10 2.75 -29.15 -42.11
CA SER A 10 2.16 -28.19 -41.22
C SER A 10 2.89 -28.28 -39.90
N PHE A 11 3.96 -27.48 -39.79
CA PHE A 11 4.46 -27.10 -38.48
C PHE A 11 3.32 -26.31 -37.83
N MET A 12 2.49 -27.03 -37.13
CA MET A 12 1.65 -26.46 -36.09
C MET A 12 2.65 -25.97 -35.05
N ALA A 13 3.10 -24.73 -35.23
CA ALA A 13 3.74 -23.99 -34.16
C ALA A 13 2.69 -23.93 -33.04
N LEU A 14 2.76 -24.95 -32.16
CA LEU A 14 2.16 -24.85 -30.86
C LEU A 14 2.89 -23.69 -30.20
N ALA A 15 2.37 -22.50 -30.42
CA ALA A 15 2.66 -21.38 -29.57
C ALA A 15 2.17 -21.85 -28.20
N VAL A 16 3.09 -22.47 -27.45
CA VAL A 16 3.00 -22.48 -26.00
C VAL A 16 3.06 -21.01 -25.66
N VAL A 17 1.90 -20.40 -25.62
CA VAL A 17 1.69 -19.23 -24.78
C VAL A 17 1.97 -19.76 -23.38
N VAL A 18 3.27 -19.78 -23.04
CA VAL A 18 3.67 -19.71 -21.64
C VAL A 18 3.07 -18.35 -21.26
N GLY A 19 1.79 -18.41 -20.89
CA GLY A 19 1.22 -17.37 -20.09
C GLY A 19 2.18 -17.25 -18.94
N CYS A 20 3.03 -16.23 -19.01
CA CYS A 20 3.51 -15.60 -17.81
C CYS A 20 2.24 -15.14 -17.10
N THR A 21 1.57 -16.08 -16.44
CA THR A 21 0.92 -15.74 -15.20
C THR A 21 2.11 -15.27 -14.38
N ALA A 22 2.47 -14.00 -14.55
CA ALA A 22 3.14 -13.28 -13.49
C ALA A 22 2.34 -13.71 -12.29
N CYS A 23 2.95 -14.51 -11.39
CA CYS A 23 2.32 -14.87 -10.14
C CYS A 23 2.04 -13.52 -9.50
N ALA A 24 0.82 -13.03 -9.69
CA ALA A 24 0.41 -11.80 -9.05
C ALA A 24 0.68 -12.06 -7.58
N SER A 25 1.58 -11.29 -7.00
CA SER A 25 1.95 -11.44 -5.60
C SER A 25 0.65 -11.60 -4.82
N LYS A 26 0.59 -12.62 -3.97
CA LYS A 26 -0.62 -12.86 -3.16
C LYS A 26 -0.84 -11.73 -2.17
N THR A 27 0.17 -10.92 -1.92
CA THR A 27 0.20 -9.81 -0.95
C THR A 27 0.67 -8.54 -1.63
N PHE A 28 0.53 -7.40 -0.98
CA PHE A 28 1.24 -6.19 -1.37
C PHE A 28 2.75 -6.39 -1.15
N ASP A 29 3.55 -5.82 -2.04
CA ASP A 29 4.99 -6.05 -2.06
C ASP A 29 5.71 -4.97 -1.25
N HIS A 30 6.26 -5.36 -0.11
CA HIS A 30 7.05 -4.49 0.77
C HIS A 30 8.29 -3.91 0.08
N LYS A 31 8.92 -4.67 -0.85
CA LYS A 31 10.07 -4.16 -1.61
C LYS A 31 9.71 -2.97 -2.48
N LYS A 32 8.47 -2.92 -2.97
CA LYS A 32 7.98 -1.74 -3.69
C LYS A 32 7.88 -0.52 -2.76
N ALA A 33 7.39 -0.71 -1.54
CA ALA A 33 7.31 0.37 -0.56
C ALA A 33 8.70 0.88 -0.16
N VAL A 34 9.63 -0.03 0.15
CA VAL A 34 11.03 0.30 0.44
C VAL A 34 11.65 1.06 -0.72
N LYS A 35 11.53 0.53 -1.94
CA LYS A 35 12.08 1.19 -3.14
C LYS A 35 11.48 2.59 -3.35
N PHE A 36 10.17 2.75 -3.16
CA PHE A 36 9.53 4.07 -3.22
C PHE A 36 10.18 5.03 -2.22
N CYS A 37 10.37 4.60 -0.97
CA CYS A 37 10.99 5.43 0.06
C CYS A 37 12.44 5.80 -0.28
N GLU A 38 13.23 4.84 -0.77
CA GLU A 38 14.62 5.07 -1.21
C GLU A 38 14.69 6.06 -2.39
N ASP A 39 13.85 5.87 -3.42
CA ASP A 39 13.81 6.72 -4.61
C ASP A 39 13.37 8.17 -4.26
N GLU A 40 12.50 8.33 -3.25
CA GLU A 40 12.00 9.63 -2.77
C GLU A 40 12.87 10.24 -1.66
N GLY A 41 13.96 9.57 -1.25
CA GLY A 41 14.93 10.08 -0.29
C GLY A 41 14.45 10.10 1.16
N TYR A 42 13.66 9.12 1.56
CA TYR A 42 13.27 8.92 2.95
C TYR A 42 14.45 8.38 3.76
N GLU A 43 14.62 8.87 5.00
CA GLU A 43 15.56 8.34 5.96
C GLU A 43 15.06 7.00 6.51
N MET A 44 15.92 5.97 6.48
CA MET A 44 15.59 4.65 6.99
C MET A 44 15.88 4.56 8.49
N TYR A 45 14.92 4.02 9.22
CA TYR A 45 15.07 3.64 10.63
C TYR A 45 15.10 2.13 10.74
N ASP A 46 15.90 1.61 11.66
CA ASP A 46 16.08 0.17 11.93
C ASP A 46 15.51 -0.25 13.30
N ASP A 47 15.08 0.73 14.11
CA ASP A 47 14.43 0.53 15.39
C ASP A 47 13.02 1.14 15.40
N ALA A 48 12.04 0.41 15.95
CA ALA A 48 10.64 0.82 15.94
C ALA A 48 10.32 1.96 16.90
N GLU A 49 11.04 2.06 18.04
CA GLU A 49 10.87 3.13 19.03
C GLU A 49 11.41 4.44 18.46
N ASP A 50 12.64 4.40 17.92
CA ASP A 50 13.25 5.55 17.26
C ASP A 50 12.42 6.05 16.08
N TYR A 51 11.86 5.13 15.28
CA TYR A 51 10.97 5.49 14.20
C TYR A 51 9.66 6.09 14.70
N ALA A 52 9.05 5.54 15.75
CA ALA A 52 7.81 6.06 16.31
C ALA A 52 8.00 7.48 16.88
N ASP A 53 9.15 7.78 17.46
CA ASP A 53 9.50 9.11 17.93
C ASP A 53 9.64 10.08 16.74
N ALA A 54 10.42 9.72 15.72
CA ALA A 54 10.55 10.51 14.50
C ALA A 54 9.20 10.73 13.80
N PHE A 55 8.37 9.68 13.71
CA PHE A 55 7.02 9.76 13.16
C PHE A 55 6.15 10.78 13.90
N ASN A 56 6.19 10.78 15.24
CA ASN A 56 5.44 11.74 16.04
C ASN A 56 5.94 13.17 15.83
N GLU A 57 7.27 13.39 15.86
CA GLU A 57 7.87 14.71 15.62
C GLU A 57 7.52 15.25 14.23
N ILE A 58 7.54 14.40 13.20
CA ILE A 58 7.16 14.77 11.84
C ILE A 58 5.68 15.14 11.78
N ILE A 59 4.76 14.31 12.33
CA ILE A 59 3.30 14.55 12.23
C ILE A 59 2.84 15.80 12.99
N ILE A 60 3.51 16.17 14.08
CA ILE A 60 3.20 17.40 14.83
C ILE A 60 3.89 18.65 14.27
N GLY A 61 4.73 18.48 13.25
CA GLY A 61 5.41 19.57 12.56
C GLY A 61 6.67 20.10 13.24
N ASP A 62 7.25 19.36 14.18
CA ASP A 62 8.52 19.73 14.82
C ASP A 62 9.73 19.45 13.90
N ARG A 63 9.54 18.59 12.88
CA ARG A 63 10.54 18.28 11.84
C ARG A 63 9.96 18.48 10.43
N PRO A 64 9.68 19.75 10.04
CA PRO A 64 9.08 20.00 8.73
C PRO A 64 10.06 19.68 7.60
N GLY A 65 9.57 19.00 6.56
CA GLY A 65 10.37 18.58 5.42
C GLY A 65 11.07 17.25 5.59
N ASP A 66 11.12 16.68 6.78
CA ASP A 66 11.73 15.38 7.02
C ASP A 66 10.85 14.25 6.46
N ARG A 67 11.52 13.20 6.02
CA ARG A 67 10.95 11.99 5.47
C ARG A 67 11.51 10.79 6.19
N ALA A 68 10.68 9.97 6.77
CA ALA A 68 11.10 8.79 7.52
C ALA A 68 10.37 7.54 7.04
N TYR A 69 11.08 6.40 7.02
CA TYR A 69 10.46 5.10 6.82
C TYR A 69 11.15 4.02 7.66
N ILE A 70 10.41 2.96 7.92
CA ILE A 70 10.91 1.72 8.51
C ILE A 70 10.39 0.53 7.73
N HIS A 71 11.22 -0.49 7.59
CA HIS A 71 10.83 -1.81 7.13
C HIS A 71 11.31 -2.85 8.14
N ALA A 72 10.38 -3.60 8.70
CA ALA A 72 10.63 -4.57 9.74
C ALA A 72 9.93 -5.90 9.48
N VAL A 73 10.48 -6.97 10.04
CA VAL A 73 9.94 -8.34 9.95
C VAL A 73 9.84 -8.97 11.34
N LYS A 74 8.93 -9.92 11.53
CA LYS A 74 8.71 -10.66 12.78
C LYS A 74 8.42 -9.73 13.96
N ASP A 75 9.14 -9.89 15.06
CA ASP A 75 8.92 -9.12 16.29
C ASP A 75 9.00 -7.59 16.01
N GLY A 76 9.97 -7.14 15.22
CA GLY A 76 10.06 -5.74 14.83
C GLY A 76 8.87 -5.25 13.99
N ALA A 77 8.23 -6.13 13.20
CA ALA A 77 7.01 -5.76 12.47
C ALA A 77 5.82 -5.56 13.42
N GLN A 78 5.75 -6.38 14.47
CA GLN A 78 4.76 -6.21 15.52
C GLN A 78 4.96 -4.88 16.27
N ASP A 79 6.21 -4.55 16.60
CA ASP A 79 6.53 -3.30 17.28
C ASP A 79 6.12 -2.07 16.43
N VAL A 80 6.37 -2.09 15.11
CA VAL A 80 5.91 -1.04 14.19
C VAL A 80 4.38 -0.96 14.14
N TYR A 81 3.70 -2.11 14.09
CA TYR A 81 2.24 -2.14 14.11
C TYR A 81 1.68 -1.51 15.38
N ASP A 82 2.17 -1.89 16.54
CA ASP A 82 1.67 -1.45 17.83
C ASP A 82 2.02 0.02 18.12
N SER A 83 3.24 0.45 17.78
CA SER A 83 3.74 1.79 18.11
C SER A 83 3.21 2.87 17.17
N VAL A 84 2.92 2.53 15.90
CA VAL A 84 2.59 3.52 14.87
C VAL A 84 1.19 3.30 14.32
N PHE A 85 0.89 2.12 13.75
CA PHE A 85 -0.38 1.90 13.06
C PHE A 85 -1.57 1.75 14.03
N ASN A 86 -1.44 0.88 15.04
CA ASN A 86 -2.53 0.57 15.98
C ASN A 86 -2.74 1.63 17.04
N ARG A 87 -1.77 2.50 17.25
CA ARG A 87 -1.79 3.52 18.31
C ARG A 87 -3.02 4.43 18.29
N PHE A 88 -3.52 4.74 17.08
CA PHE A 88 -4.63 5.67 16.89
C PHE A 88 -5.96 4.99 16.56
N GLU A 89 -5.94 3.72 16.19
CA GLU A 89 -7.09 3.07 15.57
C GLU A 89 -7.70 1.94 16.39
N ALA A 90 -7.02 1.49 17.45
CA ALA A 90 -7.48 0.40 18.34
C ALA A 90 -7.98 -0.83 17.56
N TYR A 91 -7.19 -1.26 16.57
CA TYR A 91 -7.46 -2.49 15.84
C TYR A 91 -7.26 -3.74 16.71
N PRO A 92 -7.79 -4.90 16.33
CA PRO A 92 -7.67 -6.10 17.10
C PRO A 92 -6.22 -6.55 17.29
N GLU A 93 -5.96 -7.24 18.38
CA GLU A 93 -4.73 -8.03 18.52
C GLU A 93 -4.57 -8.97 17.32
N CYS A 94 -3.40 -8.92 16.70
CA CYS A 94 -3.05 -9.71 15.52
C CYS A 94 -1.54 -9.85 15.43
N ASP A 95 -1.09 -10.93 14.78
CA ASP A 95 0.33 -11.17 14.55
C ASP A 95 0.73 -10.59 13.18
N VAL A 96 1.68 -9.66 13.19
CA VAL A 96 2.21 -9.00 12.00
C VAL A 96 3.57 -9.60 11.64
N ASN A 97 3.68 -10.13 10.44
CA ASN A 97 4.88 -10.78 9.95
C ASN A 97 5.87 -9.82 9.29
N GLU A 98 5.34 -8.80 8.63
CA GLU A 98 6.13 -7.83 7.88
C GLU A 98 5.41 -6.49 7.85
N ALA A 99 6.11 -5.41 8.14
CA ALA A 99 5.59 -4.06 8.16
C ALA A 99 6.55 -3.10 7.43
N THR A 100 5.99 -2.24 6.61
CA THR A 100 6.69 -1.05 6.08
C THR A 100 5.81 0.15 6.36
N SER A 101 6.36 1.14 7.02
CA SER A 101 5.68 2.41 7.31
C SER A 101 6.51 3.56 6.79
N PHE A 102 5.88 4.59 6.26
CA PHE A 102 6.55 5.81 5.82
C PHE A 102 5.70 7.05 6.08
N ILE A 103 6.37 8.16 6.36
CA ILE A 103 5.74 9.44 6.64
C ILE A 103 6.58 10.59 6.08
N PHE A 104 5.88 11.60 5.58
CA PHE A 104 6.41 12.88 5.19
C PHE A 104 5.43 13.97 5.58
N PHE A 105 5.90 15.04 6.17
CA PHE A 105 5.13 16.25 6.43
C PHE A 105 5.97 17.50 6.15
N ASP A 106 5.40 18.41 5.39
CA ASP A 106 5.94 19.74 5.16
C ASP A 106 4.75 20.70 5.05
N ASP A 107 4.91 21.97 5.30
CA ASP A 107 3.89 23.03 5.48
C ASP A 107 2.54 22.79 4.77
N ASP A 108 2.57 22.25 3.59
CA ASP A 108 1.41 22.03 2.70
C ASP A 108 1.25 20.58 2.21
N VAL A 109 2.11 19.66 2.62
CA VAL A 109 2.14 18.27 2.11
C VAL A 109 2.23 17.30 3.26
N PHE A 110 1.25 16.40 3.32
CA PHE A 110 1.26 15.25 4.21
C PHE A 110 1.15 13.97 3.40
N VAL A 111 2.03 13.03 3.62
CA VAL A 111 2.00 11.68 3.05
C VAL A 111 2.28 10.68 4.14
N GLN A 112 1.43 9.69 4.26
CA GLN A 112 1.59 8.58 5.18
C GLN A 112 1.18 7.30 4.49
N GLY A 113 1.92 6.23 4.70
CA GLY A 113 1.55 4.93 4.16
C GLY A 113 2.04 3.77 5.01
N TYR A 114 1.32 2.66 4.89
CA TYR A 114 1.64 1.40 5.53
C TYR A 114 1.44 0.25 4.56
N VAL A 115 2.38 -0.68 4.54
CA VAL A 115 2.18 -2.02 4.01
C VAL A 115 2.35 -2.98 5.17
N LEU A 116 1.32 -3.75 5.46
CA LEU A 116 1.28 -4.72 6.57
C LEU A 116 0.94 -6.09 6.03
N THR A 117 1.68 -7.11 6.43
CA THR A 117 1.38 -8.51 6.15
C THR A 117 1.21 -9.27 7.45
N PHE A 118 0.05 -9.91 7.60
CA PHE A 118 -0.35 -10.66 8.79
C PHE A 118 -0.14 -12.14 8.58
N ASP A 119 -0.09 -12.92 9.66
CA ASP A 119 -0.04 -14.38 9.58
C ASP A 119 -1.33 -14.97 8.99
N GLU A 120 -2.48 -14.43 9.29
CA GLU A 120 -3.76 -14.92 8.85
C GLU A 120 -4.55 -13.87 8.07
N VAL A 121 -5.23 -14.33 7.01
CA VAL A 121 -6.09 -13.49 6.15
C VAL A 121 -7.17 -12.76 6.96
N LYS A 122 -7.71 -13.43 8.00
CA LYS A 122 -8.78 -12.88 8.84
C LYS A 122 -8.45 -11.53 9.48
N TYR A 123 -7.16 -11.28 9.79
CA TYR A 123 -6.73 -10.02 10.40
C TYR A 123 -6.79 -8.87 9.40
N ALA A 124 -6.24 -9.07 8.20
CA ALA A 124 -6.33 -8.10 7.13
C ALA A 124 -7.79 -7.79 6.77
N GLU A 125 -8.62 -8.83 6.62
CA GLU A 125 -10.06 -8.67 6.35
C GLU A 125 -10.77 -7.89 7.46
N LYS A 126 -10.45 -8.16 8.71
CA LYS A 126 -11.09 -7.48 9.85
C LYS A 126 -10.74 -6.01 9.89
N ILE A 127 -9.44 -5.68 9.75
CA ILE A 127 -8.97 -4.29 9.71
C ILE A 127 -9.64 -3.54 8.56
N PHE A 128 -9.63 -4.12 7.36
CA PHE A 128 -10.28 -3.54 6.19
C PHE A 128 -11.77 -3.28 6.42
N LYS A 129 -12.52 -4.29 6.87
CA LYS A 129 -13.97 -4.20 7.13
C LYS A 129 -14.30 -3.19 8.24
N ASP A 130 -13.48 -3.14 9.29
CA ASP A 130 -13.68 -2.20 10.39
C ASP A 130 -13.44 -0.76 9.95
N TYR A 131 -12.42 -0.53 9.12
CA TYR A 131 -12.16 0.79 8.52
C TYR A 131 -13.30 1.20 7.56
N ALA A 132 -13.64 0.37 6.60
CA ALA A 132 -14.70 0.65 5.62
C ALA A 132 -16.06 0.88 6.31
N ARG A 133 -16.41 0.08 7.34
CA ARG A 133 -17.64 0.26 8.11
C ARG A 133 -17.67 1.58 8.88
N ARG A 134 -16.54 1.98 9.47
CA ARG A 134 -16.44 3.23 10.26
C ARG A 134 -16.67 4.46 9.40
N PHE A 135 -16.27 4.42 8.14
CA PHE A 135 -16.31 5.57 7.24
C PHE A 135 -17.24 5.39 6.02
N LYS A 136 -18.17 4.45 6.12
CA LYS A 136 -19.04 4.03 5.00
C LYS A 136 -19.82 5.18 4.32
N GLU A 137 -20.15 6.22 5.06
CA GLU A 137 -20.92 7.36 4.53
C GLU A 137 -20.03 8.35 3.76
N ASP A 138 -18.71 8.24 3.91
CA ASP A 138 -17.74 9.23 3.42
C ASP A 138 -16.85 8.69 2.28
N GLY A 139 -17.11 7.48 1.77
CA GLY A 139 -16.22 6.87 0.79
C GLY A 139 -16.87 5.79 -0.08
N GLU A 140 -16.08 5.24 -0.97
CA GLU A 140 -16.45 4.18 -1.90
C GLU A 140 -15.69 2.90 -1.62
N ASP A 141 -16.37 1.76 -1.69
CA ASP A 141 -15.78 0.43 -1.58
C ASP A 141 -15.98 -0.38 -2.85
N GLY A 142 -15.05 -1.27 -3.14
CA GLY A 142 -15.13 -2.15 -4.29
C GLY A 142 -14.03 -3.21 -4.33
N GLU A 143 -13.99 -3.93 -5.44
CA GLU A 143 -12.99 -4.95 -5.74
C GLU A 143 -12.40 -4.73 -7.12
N GLU A 144 -11.10 -4.77 -7.24
CA GLU A 144 -10.40 -4.65 -8.52
C GLU A 144 -9.11 -5.48 -8.52
N LYS A 145 -8.82 -6.16 -9.65
CA LYS A 145 -7.55 -6.86 -9.89
C LYS A 145 -7.07 -7.77 -8.75
N GLY A 146 -8.02 -8.34 -7.99
CA GLY A 146 -7.73 -9.28 -6.90
C GLY A 146 -7.36 -8.62 -5.58
N TYR A 147 -7.79 -7.40 -5.35
CA TYR A 147 -7.81 -6.72 -4.06
C TYR A 147 -9.15 -6.04 -3.82
N SER A 148 -9.55 -5.92 -2.54
CA SER A 148 -10.66 -5.07 -2.12
C SER A 148 -10.13 -3.68 -1.77
N TYR A 149 -10.90 -2.65 -2.01
CA TYR A 149 -10.51 -1.28 -1.66
C TYR A 149 -11.65 -0.54 -0.96
N PHE A 150 -11.27 0.43 -0.14
CA PHE A 150 -12.13 1.51 0.33
C PHE A 150 -11.34 2.81 0.21
N ILE A 151 -11.90 3.76 -0.51
CA ILE A 151 -11.28 5.07 -0.78
C ILE A 151 -12.21 6.19 -0.35
N ARG A 152 -11.65 7.30 0.13
CA ARG A 152 -12.42 8.46 0.54
C ARG A 152 -11.64 9.76 0.43
N GLU A 153 -12.37 10.84 0.24
CA GLU A 153 -11.90 12.21 0.37
C GLU A 153 -12.41 12.81 1.69
N ILE A 154 -11.52 13.36 2.48
CA ILE A 154 -11.87 14.13 3.67
C ILE A 154 -11.59 15.60 3.39
N ARG A 155 -12.62 16.43 3.45
CA ARG A 155 -12.50 17.87 3.28
C ARG A 155 -12.39 18.56 4.63
N TYR A 156 -11.20 19.11 4.95
CA TYR A 156 -10.98 19.87 6.16
C TYR A 156 -11.31 21.35 6.01
N SER A 157 -11.12 21.90 4.80
CA SER A 157 -11.45 23.30 4.44
C SER A 157 -11.57 23.41 2.91
N ASP A 158 -11.94 24.59 2.42
CA ASP A 158 -12.04 24.82 0.96
C ASP A 158 -10.72 24.61 0.22
N ASN A 159 -9.59 24.66 0.93
CA ASN A 159 -8.26 24.54 0.36
C ASN A 159 -7.46 23.31 0.81
N MET A 160 -8.04 22.46 1.67
CA MET A 160 -7.34 21.29 2.17
C MET A 160 -8.25 20.07 2.18
N LYS A 161 -7.89 19.11 1.35
CA LYS A 161 -8.49 17.77 1.28
C LYS A 161 -7.44 16.73 1.64
N LEU A 162 -7.88 15.69 2.27
CA LEU A 162 -7.08 14.51 2.56
C LEU A 162 -7.66 13.32 1.82
N TYR A 163 -6.87 12.70 1.01
CA TYR A 163 -7.21 11.46 0.32
C TYR A 163 -6.74 10.26 1.13
N CYS A 164 -7.63 9.32 1.37
CA CYS A 164 -7.34 8.12 2.13
C CYS A 164 -7.78 6.89 1.36
N GLY A 165 -6.89 5.91 1.23
CA GLY A 165 -7.18 4.60 0.67
C GLY A 165 -6.70 3.48 1.58
N ILE A 166 -7.57 2.50 1.80
CA ILE A 166 -7.18 1.21 2.39
C ILE A 166 -7.50 0.10 1.39
N TYR A 167 -6.53 -0.76 1.19
CA TYR A 167 -6.61 -1.85 0.23
C TYR A 167 -6.25 -3.15 0.93
N GLN A 168 -7.06 -4.19 0.71
CA GLN A 168 -6.83 -5.51 1.27
C GLN A 168 -6.56 -6.51 0.14
N LYS A 169 -5.48 -7.25 0.25
CA LYS A 169 -5.09 -8.29 -0.68
C LYS A 169 -4.59 -9.51 0.07
N ASN A 170 -5.42 -10.58 0.10
CA ASN A 170 -5.15 -11.76 0.91
C ASN A 170 -4.89 -11.36 2.38
N ASN A 171 -3.74 -11.73 2.96
CA ASN A 171 -3.35 -11.40 4.33
C ASN A 171 -2.56 -10.10 4.44
N SER A 172 -2.71 -9.16 3.52
CA SER A 172 -2.00 -7.88 3.59
C SER A 172 -2.92 -6.69 3.41
N ILE A 173 -2.52 -5.58 4.03
CA ILE A 173 -3.12 -4.26 3.93
C ILE A 173 -2.10 -3.31 3.33
N LEU A 174 -2.54 -2.48 2.39
CA LEU A 174 -1.90 -1.24 2.00
C LEU A 174 -2.80 -0.10 2.47
N PHE A 175 -2.26 0.84 3.23
CA PHE A 175 -2.93 2.08 3.60
C PHE A 175 -2.14 3.26 3.06
N ILE A 176 -2.82 4.22 2.45
CA ILE A 176 -2.23 5.44 1.91
C ILE A 176 -3.09 6.62 2.33
N GLN A 177 -2.44 7.66 2.82
CA GLN A 177 -3.07 8.92 3.16
C GLN A 177 -2.21 10.09 2.65
N CYS A 178 -2.81 11.03 1.95
CA CYS A 178 -2.11 12.18 1.39
C CYS A 178 -3.01 13.40 1.32
N ASN A 179 -2.47 14.59 1.55
CA ASN A 179 -3.26 15.81 1.41
C ASN A 179 -3.38 16.30 -0.05
N TYR A 180 -4.38 17.16 -0.28
CA TYR A 180 -4.87 17.56 -1.60
C TYR A 180 -3.91 18.35 -2.49
N LYS A 181 -3.04 19.18 -1.95
CA LYS A 181 -2.24 20.08 -2.80
C LYS A 181 -1.33 19.33 -3.79
N LYS A 182 -1.19 18.02 -3.58
CA LYS A 182 -0.45 17.14 -4.49
C LYS A 182 -1.19 15.81 -4.72
N ALA A 183 -2.43 15.87 -5.24
CA ALA A 183 -3.14 14.66 -5.68
C ALA A 183 -2.25 13.75 -6.54
N SER A 184 -1.40 14.35 -7.39
CA SER A 184 -0.43 13.60 -8.20
C SER A 184 0.58 12.77 -7.39
N MET A 185 0.81 13.08 -6.11
CA MET A 185 1.65 12.22 -5.27
C MET A 185 0.90 10.96 -4.86
N VAL A 186 -0.37 11.09 -4.44
CA VAL A 186 -1.18 9.92 -4.08
C VAL A 186 -1.41 9.05 -5.32
N ASP A 187 -1.64 9.67 -6.48
CA ASP A 187 -1.77 8.94 -7.75
C ASP A 187 -0.50 8.16 -8.09
N GLY A 188 0.67 8.80 -7.96
CA GLY A 188 1.97 8.16 -8.19
C GLY A 188 2.24 6.99 -7.24
N ILE A 189 1.91 7.13 -5.94
CA ILE A 189 2.03 6.05 -4.97
C ILE A 189 1.08 4.90 -5.35
N CYS A 190 -0.18 5.21 -5.64
CA CYS A 190 -1.18 4.21 -6.01
C CYS A 190 -0.81 3.49 -7.32
N GLU A 191 -0.32 4.20 -8.33
CA GLU A 191 0.19 3.62 -9.57
C GLU A 191 1.38 2.69 -9.30
N HIS A 192 2.31 3.09 -8.42
CA HIS A 192 3.45 2.27 -8.03
C HIS A 192 3.02 0.93 -7.42
N PHE A 193 1.97 0.92 -6.59
CA PHE A 193 1.40 -0.30 -6.04
C PHE A 193 0.42 -1.01 -6.98
N GLY A 194 -0.05 -0.35 -8.01
CA GLY A 194 -1.05 -0.87 -8.96
C GLY A 194 -2.45 -0.94 -8.36
N VAL A 195 -2.81 0.05 -7.56
CA VAL A 195 -4.14 0.21 -6.95
C VAL A 195 -4.82 1.48 -7.45
N ILE A 196 -6.15 1.52 -7.33
CA ILE A 196 -6.94 2.72 -7.65
C ILE A 196 -6.58 3.88 -6.70
N SER A 197 -6.52 5.09 -7.22
CA SER A 197 -6.22 6.26 -6.40
C SER A 197 -7.46 6.76 -5.64
N PRO A 198 -7.31 7.17 -4.35
CA PRO A 198 -8.39 7.84 -3.63
C PRO A 198 -8.78 9.21 -4.24
N SER A 199 -8.00 9.75 -5.16
CA SER A 199 -8.36 10.97 -5.89
C SER A 199 -9.42 10.74 -6.96
N GLU A 200 -9.72 9.46 -7.26
CA GLU A 200 -10.75 9.06 -8.22
C GLU A 200 -12.13 8.84 -7.57
N ALA A 201 -12.21 9.02 -6.21
CA ALA A 201 -13.45 8.86 -5.44
C ALA A 201 -14.46 10.00 -5.62
#